data_854ec9fe653cd685268b80983c7d7a63
#
_entry.id   854ec9fe653cd685268b80983c7d7a63
#
_cell.length_a   1.000
_cell.length_b   1.000
_cell.length_c   1.000
_cell.angle_alpha   90.00
_cell.angle_beta   90.00
_cell.angle_gamma   90.00
#
_symmetry.space_group_name_H-M   'P 1'
#
loop_
_entity.id
_entity.type
_entity.pdbx_description
1 polymer ?
#
loop_
_entity_poly.entity_id
_entity_poly.type
_entity_poly.pdbx_seq_one_letter_code
_entity_poly.pdbx_strand_id
1 'polypeptide(L)'
;MTNQFKEELENGCKKLNIILSDRQLFQFFHYYELLLETNKVMNLTAITEEKEVIEKHFVDSLLLVRVLDQMNENSGKKEPIKERFSKGTCIDVGTGAGFPGIPLKILFPELSMVLLDSLNKRVGFLNEVISEIGLSGIRAVHGRAEDLGKNREYREQFDFCVSRAVANLSTLSEYCIPFVKTGGFFIPYKSGKSQDEISEAEGAVLHLGGKMEGTVFETLPNSEAERAFVLIKKVSATPKKYPRKAGTPSRDPIS
;
A
#
# COMPACT_ATOMS: atom_id res chain seq x y z
N MET A 1 -10.46 -2.43 -24.23
CA MET A 1 -9.83 -1.21 -23.66
C MET A 1 -10.12 -0.05 -24.59
N THR A 2 -10.63 1.05 -24.04
CA THR A 2 -10.88 2.29 -24.79
C THR A 2 -9.58 3.04 -25.06
N ASN A 3 -9.49 3.79 -26.14
CA ASN A 3 -8.32 4.64 -26.40
C ASN A 3 -8.16 5.70 -25.31
N GLN A 4 -9.28 6.25 -24.81
CA GLN A 4 -9.28 7.25 -23.75
C GLN A 4 -8.66 6.71 -22.46
N PHE A 5 -9.07 5.55 -21.98
CA PHE A 5 -8.49 4.92 -20.77
C PHE A 5 -6.98 4.73 -20.92
N LYS A 6 -6.54 4.22 -22.08
CA LYS A 6 -5.12 4.01 -22.36
C LYS A 6 -4.34 5.33 -22.27
N GLU A 7 -4.79 6.35 -22.98
CA GLU A 7 -4.12 7.66 -23.03
C GLU A 7 -4.04 8.31 -21.64
N GLU A 8 -5.13 8.30 -20.87
CA GLU A 8 -5.17 8.88 -19.52
C GLU A 8 -4.22 8.16 -18.56
N LEU A 9 -4.21 6.81 -18.57
CA LEU A 9 -3.33 6.02 -17.71
C LEU A 9 -1.85 6.20 -18.10
N GLU A 10 -1.52 6.13 -19.40
CA GLU A 10 -0.15 6.33 -19.88
C GLU A 10 0.35 7.75 -19.55
N ASN A 11 -0.50 8.77 -19.70
CA ASN A 11 -0.15 10.14 -19.35
C ASN A 11 0.13 10.31 -17.84
N GLY A 12 -0.69 9.72 -16.98
CA GLY A 12 -0.45 9.72 -15.55
C GLY A 12 0.85 9.01 -15.18
N CYS A 13 1.07 7.81 -15.72
CA CYS A 13 2.26 7.00 -15.49
C CYS A 13 3.55 7.67 -16.02
N LYS A 14 3.49 8.30 -17.21
CA LYS A 14 4.63 9.03 -17.79
C LYS A 14 5.13 10.16 -16.89
N LYS A 15 4.23 10.85 -16.19
CA LYS A 15 4.60 11.87 -15.20
C LYS A 15 5.35 11.30 -13.99
N LEU A 16 5.21 10.00 -13.74
CA LEU A 16 5.95 9.24 -12.72
C LEU A 16 7.20 8.54 -13.27
N ASN A 17 7.58 8.81 -14.54
CA ASN A 17 8.63 8.08 -15.26
C ASN A 17 8.37 6.57 -15.36
N ILE A 18 7.09 6.17 -15.43
CA ILE A 18 6.66 4.78 -15.58
C ILE A 18 6.20 4.57 -17.03
N ILE A 19 6.73 3.51 -17.66
CA ILE A 19 6.29 3.03 -18.96
C ILE A 19 5.61 1.68 -18.72
N LEU A 20 4.32 1.59 -19.06
CA LEU A 20 3.55 0.35 -18.95
C LEU A 20 3.64 -0.47 -20.25
N SER A 21 3.76 -1.77 -20.13
CA SER A 21 3.60 -2.70 -21.25
C SER A 21 2.12 -2.84 -21.63
N ASP A 22 1.84 -3.33 -22.85
CA ASP A 22 0.46 -3.59 -23.30
C ASP A 22 -0.27 -4.56 -22.36
N ARG A 23 0.43 -5.54 -21.81
CA ARG A 23 -0.13 -6.45 -20.81
C ARG A 23 -0.55 -5.72 -19.54
N GLN A 24 0.28 -4.83 -19.01
CA GLN A 24 -0.06 -4.05 -17.80
C GLN A 24 -1.21 -3.09 -18.06
N LEU A 25 -1.26 -2.44 -19.22
CA LEU A 25 -2.39 -1.59 -19.64
C LEU A 25 -3.69 -2.40 -19.68
N PHE A 26 -3.66 -3.61 -20.26
CA PHE A 26 -4.80 -4.52 -20.27
C PHE A 26 -5.22 -4.93 -18.85
N GLN A 27 -4.26 -5.25 -17.97
CA GLN A 27 -4.52 -5.62 -16.58
C GLN A 27 -5.20 -4.48 -15.80
N PHE A 28 -4.73 -3.24 -15.95
CA PHE A 28 -5.36 -2.07 -15.33
C PHE A 28 -6.78 -1.83 -15.85
N PHE A 29 -6.98 -1.94 -17.17
CA PHE A 29 -8.29 -1.76 -17.75
C PHE A 29 -9.28 -2.82 -17.28
N HIS A 30 -8.90 -4.09 -17.29
CA HIS A 30 -9.78 -5.16 -16.85
C HIS A 30 -10.07 -5.10 -15.34
N TYR A 31 -9.09 -4.70 -14.55
CA TYR A 31 -9.31 -4.41 -13.13
C TYR A 31 -10.31 -3.27 -12.93
N TYR A 32 -10.25 -2.22 -13.74
CA TYR A 32 -11.24 -1.14 -13.73
C TYR A 32 -12.66 -1.64 -14.03
N GLU A 33 -12.82 -2.46 -15.06
CA GLU A 33 -14.12 -3.05 -15.41
C GLU A 33 -14.69 -3.88 -14.26
N LEU A 34 -13.90 -4.78 -13.67
CA LEU A 34 -14.27 -5.59 -12.51
C LEU A 34 -14.64 -4.75 -11.28
N LEU A 35 -13.86 -3.69 -11.03
CA LEU A 35 -14.14 -2.75 -9.94
C LEU A 35 -15.50 -2.09 -10.10
N LEU A 36 -15.82 -1.58 -11.29
CA LEU A 36 -17.10 -0.93 -11.56
C LEU A 36 -18.28 -1.90 -11.47
N GLU A 37 -18.13 -3.10 -12.02
CA GLU A 37 -19.16 -4.12 -11.99
C GLU A 37 -19.49 -4.51 -10.54
N THR A 38 -18.47 -4.86 -9.77
CA THR A 38 -18.66 -5.28 -8.38
C THR A 38 -19.11 -4.11 -7.48
N ASN A 39 -18.70 -2.89 -7.80
CA ASN A 39 -19.09 -1.71 -7.02
C ASN A 39 -20.60 -1.45 -7.04
N LYS A 40 -21.33 -1.89 -8.09
CA LYS A 40 -22.80 -1.78 -8.16
C LYS A 40 -23.51 -2.51 -7.00
N VAL A 41 -22.88 -3.53 -6.43
CA VAL A 41 -23.48 -4.37 -5.38
C VAL A 41 -22.71 -4.35 -4.05
N MET A 42 -21.45 -3.90 -4.02
CA MET A 42 -20.58 -4.08 -2.85
C MET A 42 -20.10 -2.76 -2.21
N ASN A 43 -20.27 -1.61 -2.84
CA ASN A 43 -19.76 -0.31 -2.37
C ASN A 43 -18.25 -0.36 -2.03
N LEU A 44 -17.45 -0.79 -2.98
CA LEU A 44 -15.99 -0.90 -2.81
C LEU A 44 -15.30 0.46 -2.76
N THR A 45 -15.81 1.41 -3.55
CA THR A 45 -15.31 2.78 -3.66
C THR A 45 -16.43 3.77 -3.98
N ALA A 46 -16.26 5.01 -3.51
CA ALA A 46 -17.12 6.13 -3.92
C ALA A 46 -16.71 6.74 -5.28
N ILE A 47 -15.50 6.37 -5.78
CA ILE A 47 -14.94 6.91 -7.02
C ILE A 47 -15.22 5.91 -8.14
N THR A 48 -16.05 6.30 -9.12
CA THR A 48 -16.47 5.42 -10.22
C THR A 48 -16.23 6.02 -11.60
N GLU A 49 -15.96 7.28 -11.68
CA GLU A 49 -15.63 8.00 -12.91
C GLU A 49 -14.26 7.53 -13.44
N GLU A 50 -14.18 7.14 -14.71
CA GLU A 50 -12.98 6.52 -15.31
C GLU A 50 -11.71 7.32 -15.02
N LYS A 51 -11.74 8.63 -15.31
CA LYS A 51 -10.61 9.50 -15.08
C LYS A 51 -10.22 9.61 -13.61
N GLU A 52 -11.20 9.68 -12.73
CA GLU A 52 -10.93 9.74 -11.28
C GLU A 52 -10.38 8.42 -10.73
N VAL A 53 -10.85 7.26 -11.22
CA VAL A 53 -10.30 5.95 -10.84
C VAL A 53 -8.85 5.84 -11.28
N ILE A 54 -8.54 6.23 -12.53
CA ILE A 54 -7.18 6.23 -13.04
C ILE A 54 -6.29 7.12 -12.16
N GLU A 55 -6.70 8.34 -11.90
CA GLU A 55 -5.89 9.30 -11.17
C GLU A 55 -5.80 8.98 -9.67
N LYS A 56 -6.96 8.86 -8.98
CA LYS A 56 -7.03 8.79 -7.51
C LYS A 56 -6.85 7.37 -6.97
N HIS A 57 -6.91 6.34 -7.82
CA HIS A 57 -6.66 4.97 -7.40
C HIS A 57 -5.39 4.40 -8.04
N PHE A 58 -5.28 4.37 -9.38
CA PHE A 58 -4.15 3.72 -10.04
C PHE A 58 -2.87 4.55 -9.92
N VAL A 59 -2.88 5.78 -10.44
CA VAL A 59 -1.70 6.66 -10.44
C VAL A 59 -1.30 7.03 -9.00
N ASP A 60 -2.27 7.30 -8.12
CA ASP A 60 -2.03 7.54 -6.68
C ASP A 60 -1.31 6.36 -6.02
N SER A 61 -1.70 5.12 -6.33
CA SER A 61 -1.01 3.92 -5.83
C SER A 61 0.44 3.82 -6.33
N LEU A 62 0.69 4.26 -7.57
CA LEU A 62 2.00 4.20 -8.21
C LEU A 62 2.95 5.34 -7.81
N LEU A 63 2.49 6.37 -7.08
CA LEU A 63 3.35 7.43 -6.53
C LEU A 63 4.50 6.88 -5.69
N LEU A 64 4.33 5.70 -5.07
CA LEU A 64 5.38 5.03 -4.32
C LEU A 64 6.68 4.86 -5.12
N VAL A 65 6.61 4.77 -6.44
CA VAL A 65 7.80 4.65 -7.30
C VAL A 65 8.76 5.82 -7.09
N ARG A 66 8.23 7.06 -7.07
CA ARG A 66 9.04 8.25 -6.80
C ARG A 66 9.65 8.24 -5.41
N VAL A 67 8.89 7.78 -4.43
CA VAL A 67 9.35 7.64 -3.05
C VAL A 67 10.52 6.66 -2.97
N LEU A 68 10.40 5.50 -3.64
CA LEU A 68 11.46 4.50 -3.70
C LEU A 68 12.70 5.03 -4.42
N ASP A 69 12.54 5.84 -5.48
CA ASP A 69 13.65 6.47 -6.19
C ASP A 69 14.39 7.48 -5.28
N GLN A 70 13.68 8.33 -4.55
CA GLN A 70 14.27 9.26 -3.57
C GLN A 70 14.97 8.53 -2.40
N MET A 71 14.43 7.40 -1.93
CA MET A 71 15.08 6.58 -0.91
C MET A 71 16.42 6.01 -1.41
N ASN A 72 16.55 5.73 -2.70
CA ASN A 72 17.80 5.25 -3.30
C ASN A 72 18.90 6.32 -3.24
N GLU A 73 18.58 7.55 -3.60
CA GLU A 73 19.53 8.68 -3.62
C GLU A 73 20.16 8.92 -2.24
N ASN A 74 19.38 8.72 -1.18
CA ASN A 74 19.79 8.97 0.19
C ASN A 74 20.49 7.78 0.88
N SER A 75 20.45 6.57 0.30
CA SER A 75 20.83 5.36 1.06
C SER A 75 22.29 4.98 0.97
N GLY A 76 23.03 5.39 -0.04
CA GLY A 76 24.43 4.98 -0.26
C GLY A 76 24.68 3.48 -0.30
N LYS A 77 23.62 2.64 -0.37
CA LYS A 77 23.66 1.18 -0.32
C LYS A 77 23.96 0.58 -1.69
N LYS A 78 24.55 -0.62 -1.70
CA LYS A 78 24.89 -1.37 -2.92
C LYS A 78 23.66 -1.79 -3.74
N GLU A 79 22.51 -2.03 -3.10
CA GLU A 79 21.26 -2.42 -3.77
C GLU A 79 20.21 -1.31 -3.63
N PRO A 80 19.69 -0.79 -4.74
CA PRO A 80 18.62 0.21 -4.74
C PRO A 80 17.37 -0.30 -4.02
N ILE A 81 16.74 0.53 -3.20
CA ILE A 81 15.50 0.17 -2.47
C ILE A 81 14.38 -0.22 -3.44
N LYS A 82 14.28 0.44 -4.57
CA LYS A 82 13.30 0.11 -5.62
C LYS A 82 13.51 -1.29 -6.20
N GLU A 83 14.76 -1.71 -6.42
CA GLU A 83 15.07 -3.06 -6.87
C GLU A 83 14.73 -4.09 -5.77
N ARG A 84 15.11 -3.83 -4.53
CA ARG A 84 14.71 -4.65 -3.38
C ARG A 84 13.19 -4.73 -3.23
N PHE A 85 12.45 -3.63 -3.46
CA PHE A 85 10.98 -3.61 -3.44
C PHE A 85 10.42 -4.50 -4.54
N SER A 86 10.90 -4.35 -5.77
CA SER A 86 10.36 -5.04 -6.95
C SER A 86 10.45 -6.57 -6.87
N LYS A 87 11.43 -7.10 -6.12
CA LYS A 87 11.69 -8.55 -5.96
C LYS A 87 11.41 -9.07 -4.54
N GLY A 88 11.07 -8.18 -3.62
CA GLY A 88 10.87 -8.49 -2.21
C GLY A 88 9.48 -9.02 -1.87
N THR A 89 9.21 -9.04 -0.57
CA THR A 89 7.90 -9.40 -0.02
C THR A 89 7.20 -8.16 0.53
N CYS A 90 5.95 -7.94 0.15
CA CYS A 90 5.15 -6.80 0.60
C CYS A 90 3.78 -7.26 1.12
N ILE A 91 3.29 -6.61 2.17
CA ILE A 91 1.92 -6.74 2.65
C ILE A 91 1.21 -5.39 2.55
N ASP A 92 0.00 -5.39 1.98
CA ASP A 92 -0.91 -4.24 1.95
C ASP A 92 -2.00 -4.46 3.01
N VAL A 93 -1.97 -3.64 4.08
CA VAL A 93 -2.86 -3.81 5.24
C VAL A 93 -4.07 -2.90 5.13
N GLY A 94 -5.26 -3.51 5.15
CA GLY A 94 -6.51 -2.81 4.91
C GLY A 94 -6.68 -2.40 3.45
N THR A 95 -6.31 -3.30 2.56
CA THR A 95 -6.20 -3.08 1.11
C THR A 95 -7.50 -2.61 0.43
N GLY A 96 -8.67 -2.89 1.05
CA GLY A 96 -9.97 -2.51 0.52
C GLY A 96 -10.27 -3.15 -0.83
N ALA A 97 -10.45 -2.32 -1.84
CA ALA A 97 -10.63 -2.79 -3.21
C ALA A 97 -9.30 -3.19 -3.91
N GLY A 98 -8.17 -3.27 -3.16
CA GLY A 98 -6.88 -3.67 -3.70
C GLY A 98 -5.87 -2.53 -3.87
N PHE A 99 -6.08 -1.40 -3.19
CA PHE A 99 -5.23 -0.22 -3.31
C PHE A 99 -4.40 0.05 -2.04
N PRO A 100 -3.08 0.18 -2.17
CA PRO A 100 -2.27 0.28 -3.40
C PRO A 100 -1.77 -1.07 -3.96
N GLY A 101 -2.06 -2.20 -3.30
CA GLY A 101 -1.40 -3.48 -3.54
C GLY A 101 -1.49 -4.02 -4.97
N ILE A 102 -2.69 -4.03 -5.60
CA ILE A 102 -2.87 -4.54 -6.97
C ILE A 102 -2.15 -3.68 -8.02
N PRO A 103 -2.28 -2.34 -8.04
CA PRO A 103 -1.48 -1.49 -8.93
C PRO A 103 0.03 -1.69 -8.80
N LEU A 104 0.54 -1.82 -7.56
CA LEU A 104 1.95 -2.11 -7.32
C LEU A 104 2.36 -3.47 -7.85
N LYS A 105 1.51 -4.48 -7.71
CA LYS A 105 1.76 -5.83 -8.23
C LYS A 105 1.73 -5.87 -9.76
N ILE A 106 0.83 -5.14 -10.41
CA ILE A 106 0.81 -5.02 -11.87
C ILE A 106 2.13 -4.39 -12.36
N LEU A 107 2.60 -3.33 -11.68
CA LEU A 107 3.84 -2.65 -12.06
C LEU A 107 5.09 -3.50 -11.78
N PHE A 108 5.12 -4.23 -10.66
CA PHE A 108 6.24 -5.05 -10.21
C PHE A 108 5.88 -6.54 -10.21
N PRO A 109 5.94 -7.24 -11.36
CA PRO A 109 5.47 -8.63 -11.47
C PRO A 109 6.23 -9.64 -10.59
N GLU A 110 7.48 -9.36 -10.20
CA GLU A 110 8.29 -10.24 -9.33
C GLU A 110 8.03 -10.00 -7.84
N LEU A 111 7.35 -8.91 -7.47
CA LEU A 111 6.98 -8.61 -6.09
C LEU A 111 6.05 -9.70 -5.52
N SER A 112 6.43 -10.30 -4.39
CA SER A 112 5.51 -11.18 -3.65
C SER A 112 4.58 -10.34 -2.77
N MET A 113 3.26 -10.39 -3.04
CA MET A 113 2.28 -9.51 -2.42
C MET A 113 1.24 -10.27 -1.59
N VAL A 114 0.96 -9.78 -0.38
CA VAL A 114 -0.20 -10.18 0.42
C VAL A 114 -1.14 -8.99 0.55
N LEU A 115 -2.40 -9.20 0.19
CA LEU A 115 -3.49 -8.23 0.37
C LEU A 115 -4.29 -8.65 1.60
N LEU A 116 -4.25 -7.87 2.67
CA LEU A 116 -4.96 -8.15 3.91
C LEU A 116 -6.17 -7.24 4.05
N ASP A 117 -7.35 -7.83 4.20
CA ASP A 117 -8.58 -7.09 4.56
C ASP A 117 -9.42 -7.86 5.59
N SER A 118 -10.09 -7.11 6.47
CA SER A 118 -10.96 -7.67 7.52
C SER A 118 -12.36 -8.03 7.03
N LEU A 119 -12.72 -7.68 5.81
CA LEU A 119 -14.03 -7.94 5.22
C LEU A 119 -13.94 -9.07 4.17
N ASN A 120 -14.51 -10.22 4.49
CA ASN A 120 -14.46 -11.40 3.62
C ASN A 120 -15.00 -11.14 2.20
N LYS A 121 -16.02 -10.29 2.06
CA LYS A 121 -16.56 -9.90 0.75
C LYS A 121 -15.49 -9.23 -0.13
N ARG A 122 -14.66 -8.34 0.44
CA ARG A 122 -13.56 -7.71 -0.28
C ARG A 122 -12.50 -8.71 -0.70
N VAL A 123 -12.17 -9.65 0.18
CA VAL A 123 -11.24 -10.74 -0.14
C VAL A 123 -11.75 -11.59 -1.31
N GLY A 124 -13.06 -11.85 -1.38
CA GLY A 124 -13.69 -12.51 -2.54
C GLY A 124 -13.44 -11.74 -3.85
N PHE A 125 -13.72 -10.44 -3.85
CA PHE A 125 -13.45 -9.57 -5.00
C PHE A 125 -11.96 -9.55 -5.38
N LEU A 126 -11.06 -9.43 -4.40
CA LEU A 126 -9.62 -9.44 -4.67
C LEU A 126 -9.15 -10.73 -5.33
N ASN A 127 -9.66 -11.88 -4.90
CA ASN A 127 -9.36 -13.17 -5.52
C ASN A 127 -9.87 -13.25 -6.95
N GLU A 128 -11.07 -12.73 -7.22
CA GLU A 128 -11.62 -12.62 -8.58
C GLU A 128 -10.70 -11.76 -9.46
N VAL A 129 -10.34 -10.56 -9.03
CA VAL A 129 -9.43 -9.68 -9.77
C VAL A 129 -8.10 -10.38 -10.04
N ILE A 130 -7.47 -10.98 -9.02
CA ILE A 130 -6.19 -11.69 -9.15
C ILE A 130 -6.26 -12.77 -10.24
N SER A 131 -7.35 -13.55 -10.27
CA SER A 131 -7.58 -14.60 -11.25
C SER A 131 -7.80 -14.05 -12.65
N GLU A 132 -8.74 -13.12 -12.79
CA GLU A 132 -9.18 -12.58 -14.08
C GLU A 132 -8.09 -11.81 -14.83
N ILE A 133 -7.27 -11.03 -14.11
CA ILE A 133 -6.16 -10.31 -14.75
C ILE A 133 -4.84 -11.10 -14.76
N GLY A 134 -4.87 -12.37 -14.33
CA GLY A 134 -3.75 -13.29 -14.40
C GLY A 134 -2.52 -12.87 -13.60
N LEU A 135 -2.70 -12.41 -12.35
CA LEU A 135 -1.59 -12.10 -11.45
C LEU A 135 -1.07 -13.38 -10.76
N SER A 136 0.23 -13.49 -10.64
CA SER A 136 0.92 -14.56 -9.90
C SER A 136 1.78 -13.99 -8.79
N GLY A 137 2.09 -14.76 -7.73
CA GLY A 137 2.88 -14.27 -6.60
C GLY A 137 2.14 -13.22 -5.74
N ILE A 138 0.81 -13.24 -5.77
CA ILE A 138 -0.08 -12.40 -4.96
C ILE A 138 -1.21 -13.26 -4.39
N ARG A 139 -1.63 -12.96 -3.17
CA ARG A 139 -2.79 -13.61 -2.53
C ARG A 139 -3.56 -12.61 -1.66
N ALA A 140 -4.87 -12.77 -1.62
CA ALA A 140 -5.73 -12.05 -0.68
C ALA A 140 -5.99 -12.89 0.58
N VAL A 141 -5.96 -12.26 1.74
CA VAL A 141 -6.10 -12.91 3.04
C VAL A 141 -7.17 -12.19 3.86
N HIS A 142 -8.15 -12.95 4.34
CA HIS A 142 -9.16 -12.46 5.26
C HIS A 142 -8.64 -12.52 6.71
N GLY A 143 -8.68 -11.39 7.41
CA GLY A 143 -8.32 -11.33 8.82
C GLY A 143 -8.13 -9.92 9.32
N ARG A 144 -8.05 -9.78 10.63
CA ARG A 144 -7.70 -8.52 11.27
C ARG A 144 -6.18 -8.41 11.41
N ALA A 145 -5.65 -7.21 11.23
CA ALA A 145 -4.23 -6.94 11.38
C ALA A 145 -3.72 -7.33 12.78
N GLU A 146 -4.53 -7.09 13.82
CA GLU A 146 -4.20 -7.41 15.20
C GLU A 146 -4.03 -8.92 15.47
N ASP A 147 -4.79 -9.74 14.76
CA ASP A 147 -4.73 -11.20 14.91
C ASP A 147 -3.57 -11.78 14.09
N LEU A 148 -3.46 -11.38 12.82
CA LEU A 148 -2.40 -11.86 11.92
C LEU A 148 -1.02 -11.33 12.30
N GLY A 149 -0.92 -10.11 12.86
CA GLY A 149 0.34 -9.56 13.38
C GLY A 149 0.92 -10.34 14.57
N LYS A 150 0.15 -11.28 15.17
CA LYS A 150 0.62 -12.24 16.18
C LYS A 150 0.92 -13.62 15.60
N ASN A 151 0.39 -13.92 14.42
CA ASN A 151 0.61 -15.22 13.77
C ASN A 151 2.03 -15.28 13.19
N ARG A 152 2.78 -16.35 13.52
CA ARG A 152 4.17 -16.56 13.09
C ARG A 152 4.33 -16.61 11.56
N GLU A 153 3.29 -16.96 10.82
CA GLU A 153 3.30 -16.97 9.35
C GLU A 153 3.41 -15.57 8.75
N TYR A 154 2.92 -14.55 9.48
CA TYR A 154 2.86 -13.17 8.96
C TYR A 154 3.75 -12.21 9.75
N ARG A 155 3.91 -12.44 11.05
CA ARG A 155 4.67 -11.55 11.94
C ARG A 155 6.13 -11.47 11.53
N GLU A 156 6.60 -10.25 11.25
CA GLU A 156 8.00 -9.95 10.88
C GLU A 156 8.49 -10.79 9.66
N GLN A 157 7.59 -11.02 8.69
CA GLN A 157 7.89 -11.81 7.49
C GLN A 157 8.06 -10.98 6.21
N PHE A 158 7.71 -9.68 6.24
CA PHE A 158 7.69 -8.86 5.03
C PHE A 158 8.83 -7.84 5.00
N ASP A 159 9.41 -7.66 3.83
CA ASP A 159 10.42 -6.62 3.59
C ASP A 159 9.78 -5.23 3.60
N PHE A 160 8.54 -5.16 3.12
CA PHE A 160 7.76 -3.92 3.04
C PHE A 160 6.33 -4.14 3.53
N CYS A 161 5.79 -3.11 4.15
CA CYS A 161 4.37 -2.99 4.44
C CYS A 161 3.88 -1.66 3.89
N VAL A 162 2.76 -1.68 3.21
CA VAL A 162 2.06 -0.47 2.74
C VAL A 162 0.64 -0.46 3.30
N SER A 163 0.05 0.71 3.39
CA SER A 163 -1.36 0.89 3.75
C SER A 163 -1.84 2.26 3.32
N ARG A 164 -3.10 2.37 2.89
CA ARG A 164 -3.72 3.62 2.47
C ARG A 164 -5.09 3.82 3.12
N ALA A 165 -5.33 5.00 3.70
CA ALA A 165 -6.65 5.46 4.19
C ALA A 165 -7.34 4.55 5.23
N VAL A 166 -6.58 3.90 6.15
CA VAL A 166 -7.14 2.96 7.15
C VAL A 166 -7.43 3.63 8.50
N ALA A 167 -6.44 4.34 9.07
CA ALA A 167 -6.52 4.92 10.41
C ALA A 167 -5.51 6.06 10.58
N ASN A 168 -5.51 6.73 11.75
CA ASN A 168 -4.44 7.62 12.11
C ASN A 168 -3.10 6.86 12.24
N LEU A 169 -1.98 7.55 12.15
CA LEU A 169 -0.67 6.92 12.00
C LEU A 169 -0.24 6.12 13.24
N SER A 170 -0.58 6.57 14.47
CA SER A 170 -0.29 5.80 15.70
C SER A 170 -1.00 4.44 15.68
N THR A 171 -2.30 4.42 15.41
CA THR A 171 -3.09 3.20 15.26
C THR A 171 -2.59 2.33 14.11
N LEU A 172 -2.33 2.96 12.96
CA LEU A 172 -1.88 2.27 11.75
C LEU A 172 -0.50 1.64 11.95
N SER A 173 0.38 2.29 12.71
CA SER A 173 1.68 1.74 13.07
C SER A 173 1.57 0.44 13.87
N GLU A 174 0.61 0.36 14.82
CA GLU A 174 0.37 -0.89 15.56
C GLU A 174 -0.20 -2.00 14.68
N TYR A 175 -0.97 -1.66 13.63
CA TYR A 175 -1.46 -2.65 12.67
C TYR A 175 -0.37 -3.14 11.72
N CYS A 176 0.58 -2.29 11.31
CA CYS A 176 1.45 -2.55 10.18
C CYS A 176 2.88 -2.94 10.56
N ILE A 177 3.50 -2.27 11.55
CA ILE A 177 4.90 -2.52 11.94
C ILE A 177 5.16 -3.98 12.37
N PRO A 178 4.23 -4.68 13.06
CA PRO A 178 4.43 -6.08 13.43
C PRO A 178 4.63 -7.05 12.27
N PHE A 179 4.24 -6.70 11.04
CA PHE A 179 4.47 -7.52 9.86
C PHE A 179 5.87 -7.38 9.26
N VAL A 180 6.55 -6.25 9.55
CA VAL A 180 7.79 -5.87 8.90
C VAL A 180 8.99 -6.55 9.55
N LYS A 181 9.88 -7.17 8.75
CA LYS A 181 11.19 -7.69 9.17
C LYS A 181 12.08 -6.58 9.69
N THR A 182 12.96 -6.87 10.63
CA THR A 182 14.04 -5.93 10.99
C THR A 182 14.88 -5.60 9.75
N GLY A 183 15.08 -4.31 9.47
CA GLY A 183 15.70 -3.78 8.26
C GLY A 183 14.73 -3.52 7.09
N GLY A 184 13.45 -3.90 7.24
CA GLY A 184 12.38 -3.59 6.30
C GLY A 184 11.75 -2.22 6.56
N PHE A 185 10.72 -1.87 5.77
CA PHE A 185 10.05 -0.58 5.83
C PHE A 185 8.53 -0.72 5.89
N PHE A 186 7.91 0.09 6.73
CA PHE A 186 6.50 0.42 6.64
C PHE A 186 6.36 1.80 5.98
N ILE A 187 5.57 1.89 4.91
CA ILE A 187 5.38 3.11 4.12
C ILE A 187 3.87 3.39 3.98
N PRO A 188 3.25 4.06 4.95
CA PRO A 188 1.85 4.50 4.85
C PRO A 188 1.69 5.64 3.84
N TYR A 189 0.57 5.61 3.12
CA TYR A 189 0.08 6.69 2.27
C TYR A 189 -0.82 7.59 3.10
N LYS A 190 -0.41 8.83 3.31
CA LYS A 190 -1.15 9.84 4.08
C LYS A 190 -1.52 11.04 3.21
N SER A 191 -2.45 11.85 3.68
CA SER A 191 -2.72 13.17 3.09
C SER A 191 -1.53 14.11 3.32
N GLY A 192 -1.25 15.02 2.39
CA GLY A 192 -0.23 16.06 2.58
C GLY A 192 -0.44 16.95 3.82
N LYS A 193 -1.67 16.97 4.37
CA LYS A 193 -2.03 17.72 5.58
C LYS A 193 -1.82 16.96 6.90
N SER A 194 -1.09 15.84 6.89
CA SER A 194 -0.95 14.94 8.05
C SER A 194 0.27 15.22 8.92
N GLN A 195 0.86 16.41 8.88
CA GLN A 195 2.11 16.72 9.60
C GLN A 195 1.98 16.55 11.11
N ASP A 196 0.91 17.06 11.72
CA ASP A 196 0.66 16.94 13.16
C ASP A 196 0.49 15.45 13.55
N GLU A 197 -0.32 14.73 12.80
CA GLU A 197 -0.52 13.28 12.96
C GLU A 197 0.79 12.49 12.88
N ILE A 198 1.70 12.88 11.98
CA ILE A 198 3.01 12.23 11.82
C ILE A 198 3.86 12.46 13.06
N SER A 199 3.90 13.69 13.57
CA SER A 199 4.67 14.06 14.78
C SER A 199 4.14 13.32 16.02
N GLU A 200 2.83 13.23 16.19
CA GLU A 200 2.19 12.53 17.31
C GLU A 200 2.46 11.01 17.31
N ALA A 201 2.69 10.42 16.14
CA ALA A 201 2.90 8.99 16.00
C ALA A 201 4.35 8.52 16.30
N GLU A 202 5.29 9.42 16.53
CA GLU A 202 6.71 9.05 16.72
C GLU A 202 6.91 8.10 17.92
N GLY A 203 6.24 8.38 19.05
CA GLY A 203 6.26 7.52 20.22
C GLY A 203 5.74 6.11 19.93
N ALA A 204 4.60 6.01 19.25
CA ALA A 204 4.02 4.74 18.83
C ALA A 204 4.97 3.93 17.95
N VAL A 205 5.58 4.58 16.96
CA VAL A 205 6.55 3.95 16.04
C VAL A 205 7.74 3.38 16.80
N LEU A 206 8.32 4.14 17.74
CA LEU A 206 9.44 3.69 18.57
C LEU A 206 9.06 2.49 19.44
N HIS A 207 7.90 2.54 20.12
CA HIS A 207 7.40 1.43 20.94
C HIS A 207 7.19 0.13 20.17
N LEU A 208 6.92 0.22 18.86
CA LEU A 208 6.69 -0.92 17.99
C LEU A 208 7.97 -1.45 17.32
N GLY A 209 9.13 -0.85 17.62
CA GLY A 209 10.42 -1.24 17.06
C GLY A 209 10.72 -0.59 15.71
N GLY A 210 10.00 0.47 15.36
CA GLY A 210 10.24 1.29 14.18
C GLY A 210 11.08 2.53 14.49
N LYS A 211 11.56 3.19 13.44
CA LYS A 211 12.20 4.51 13.48
C LYS A 211 11.73 5.30 12.26
N MET A 212 11.23 6.50 12.45
CA MET A 212 10.96 7.40 11.34
C MET A 212 12.27 7.87 10.71
N GLU A 213 12.45 7.66 9.40
CA GLU A 213 13.63 8.13 8.65
C GLU A 213 13.33 9.40 7.84
N GLY A 214 12.06 9.78 7.72
CA GLY A 214 11.62 10.99 7.04
C GLY A 214 10.23 10.86 6.46
N THR A 215 9.80 11.91 5.79
CA THR A 215 8.54 11.97 5.05
C THR A 215 8.81 12.53 3.65
N VAL A 216 8.31 11.85 2.63
CA VAL A 216 8.36 12.30 1.24
C VAL A 216 6.97 12.82 0.88
N PHE A 217 6.93 14.05 0.38
CA PHE A 217 5.70 14.66 -0.14
C PHE A 217 5.70 14.58 -1.66
N GLU A 218 4.60 14.09 -2.22
CA GLU A 218 4.39 13.99 -3.65
C GLU A 218 3.03 14.56 -4.03
N THR A 219 2.99 15.31 -5.12
CA THR A 219 1.73 15.79 -5.68
C THR A 219 1.21 14.79 -6.70
N LEU A 220 -0.08 14.46 -6.60
CA LEU A 220 -0.74 13.59 -7.57
C LEU A 220 -0.76 14.27 -8.95
N PRO A 221 -0.25 13.62 -10.01
CA PRO A 221 -0.27 14.17 -11.36
C PRO A 221 -1.67 14.61 -11.79
N ASN A 222 -1.78 15.76 -12.45
CA ASN A 222 -3.03 16.41 -12.90
C ASN A 222 -3.96 16.91 -11.75
N SER A 223 -3.47 17.00 -10.53
CA SER A 223 -4.23 17.41 -9.36
C SER A 223 -3.35 18.27 -8.44
N GLU A 224 -3.96 19.03 -7.56
CA GLU A 224 -3.27 19.74 -6.46
C GLU A 224 -3.21 18.88 -5.18
N ALA A 225 -3.68 17.63 -5.25
CA ALA A 225 -3.73 16.76 -4.09
C ALA A 225 -2.33 16.25 -3.71
N GLU A 226 -1.87 16.62 -2.54
CA GLU A 226 -0.61 16.14 -1.98
C GLU A 226 -0.80 14.82 -1.21
N ARG A 227 0.24 13.99 -1.27
CA ARG A 227 0.41 12.78 -0.48
C ARG A 227 1.69 12.89 0.35
N ALA A 228 1.61 12.41 1.58
CA ALA A 228 2.76 12.23 2.45
C ALA A 228 3.04 10.74 2.61
N PHE A 229 4.24 10.31 2.30
CA PHE A 229 4.75 8.97 2.51
C PHE A 229 5.72 8.98 3.68
N VAL A 230 5.34 8.38 4.80
CA VAL A 230 6.20 8.34 5.98
C VAL A 230 7.12 7.12 5.88
N LEU A 231 8.43 7.35 5.93
CA LEU A 231 9.42 6.28 5.83
C LEU A 231 9.72 5.74 7.23
N ILE A 232 9.11 4.62 7.59
CA ILE A 232 9.30 3.98 8.90
C ILE A 232 10.13 2.72 8.70
N LYS A 233 11.38 2.76 9.15
CA LYS A 233 12.28 1.61 9.12
C LYS A 233 12.09 0.76 10.36
N LYS A 234 11.98 -0.55 10.19
CA LYS A 234 12.00 -1.50 11.29
C LYS A 234 13.44 -1.69 11.80
N VAL A 235 13.71 -1.28 13.03
CA VAL A 235 15.06 -1.30 13.61
C VAL A 235 15.23 -2.36 14.71
N SER A 236 14.13 -2.83 15.31
CA SER A 236 14.14 -3.90 16.30
C SER A 236 12.84 -4.71 16.26
N ALA A 237 12.83 -5.89 16.89
CA ALA A 237 11.64 -6.73 16.99
C ALA A 237 10.50 -6.00 17.71
N THR A 238 9.27 -6.13 17.21
CA THR A 238 8.09 -5.60 17.89
C THR A 238 7.85 -6.37 19.19
N PRO A 239 7.67 -5.71 20.35
CA PRO A 239 7.40 -6.40 21.62
C PRO A 239 6.17 -7.33 21.51
N LYS A 240 6.23 -8.50 22.17
CA LYS A 240 5.20 -9.55 22.08
C LYS A 240 3.78 -9.13 22.50
N LYS A 241 3.65 -8.07 23.31
CA LYS A 241 2.37 -7.49 23.71
C LYS A 241 1.63 -6.82 22.55
N TYR A 242 2.34 -6.46 21.45
CA TYR A 242 1.77 -5.84 20.27
C TYR A 242 1.68 -6.81 19.07
N PRO A 243 0.69 -6.62 18.17
CA PRO A 243 -0.43 -5.69 18.34
C PRO A 243 -1.32 -6.10 19.50
N ARG A 244 -2.04 -5.14 20.13
CA ARG A 244 -3.04 -5.39 21.17
C ARG A 244 -4.27 -6.08 20.58
N LYS A 245 -5.26 -6.43 21.43
CA LYS A 245 -6.51 -7.08 20.97
C LYS A 245 -7.23 -6.21 19.93
N ALA A 246 -7.94 -6.87 19.03
CA ALA A 246 -8.74 -6.23 18.00
C ALA A 246 -9.63 -5.10 18.56
N GLY A 247 -9.58 -3.94 17.91
CA GLY A 247 -10.27 -2.72 18.29
C GLY A 247 -9.62 -1.92 19.43
N THR A 248 -8.62 -2.44 20.15
CA THR A 248 -7.88 -1.66 21.16
C THR A 248 -7.06 -0.54 20.52
N PRO A 249 -6.26 -0.79 19.46
CA PRO A 249 -5.44 0.26 18.84
C PRO A 249 -6.23 1.50 18.38
N SER A 250 -7.45 1.31 17.89
CA SER A 250 -8.28 2.43 17.41
C SER A 250 -8.98 3.20 18.54
N ARG A 251 -9.28 2.55 19.68
CA ARG A 251 -9.94 3.21 20.83
C ARG A 251 -8.96 3.90 21.76
N ASP A 252 -7.75 3.38 21.82
CA ASP A 252 -6.69 3.82 22.73
C ASP A 252 -5.34 3.73 21.97
N PRO A 253 -5.07 4.67 21.04
CA PRO A 253 -3.82 4.69 20.29
C PRO A 253 -2.61 4.82 21.21
N ILE A 254 -1.48 4.22 20.81
CA ILE A 254 -0.20 4.41 21.51
C ILE A 254 0.23 5.86 21.29
N SER A 255 0.58 6.54 22.36
CA SER A 255 1.16 7.88 22.38
C SER A 255 2.69 7.83 22.42
#